data_8931c917dd787abfa3e193e83e905974
#
_entry.id   8931c917dd787abfa3e193e83e905974
#
_cell.length_a   1.000
_cell.length_b   1.000
_cell.length_c   1.000
_cell.angle_alpha   90.00
_cell.angle_beta   90.00
_cell.angle_gamma   90.00
#
_symmetry.space_group_name_H-M   'P 1'
#
loop_
_entity.id
_entity.type
_entity.pdbx_description
1 polymer ?
#
loop_
_entity_poly.entity_id
_entity_poly.type
_entity_poly.pdbx_seq_one_letter_code
_entity_poly.pdbx_strand_id
1 'polypeptide(L)'
;MIEIRHIGKSADDLRFFILSDRQHAGGITVHSVNPPQFSYGIAVAREMRCKGVAKAALPLLFEEMKRRSFTKAVVQIAPENTASLKLHAALGFERIAQDAHAVTMQLTLVRPS
;
A
#
# COMPACT_ATOMS: atom_id res chain seq x y z
N MET A 1 3.78 -11.85 13.88
CA MET A 1 3.62 -10.38 13.84
C MET A 1 4.11 -9.84 12.50
N ILE A 2 3.34 -8.99 11.88
CA ILE A 2 3.72 -8.33 10.64
C ILE A 2 4.34 -6.98 10.96
N GLU A 3 5.46 -6.69 10.35
CA GLU A 3 6.11 -5.38 10.46
C GLU A 3 6.65 -4.95 9.11
N ILE A 4 6.87 -3.65 8.94
CA ILE A 4 7.53 -3.12 7.76
C ILE A 4 8.82 -2.43 8.18
N ARG A 5 9.83 -2.51 7.31
CA ARG A 5 11.13 -1.91 7.57
C ARG A 5 11.57 -1.11 6.37
N HIS A 6 11.84 0.16 6.60
CA HIS A 6 12.32 1.05 5.55
C HIS A 6 13.70 0.64 5.08
N ILE A 7 13.85 0.54 3.74
CA ILE A 7 15.11 0.23 3.08
C ILE A 7 15.32 1.24 1.95
N GLY A 8 16.57 1.43 1.57
CA GLY A 8 16.92 2.30 0.46
C GLY A 8 17.07 3.76 0.87
N LYS A 9 17.73 4.53 0.00
CA LYS A 9 18.08 5.91 0.27
C LYS A 9 17.74 6.86 -0.85
N SER A 10 16.97 6.42 -1.84
CA SER A 10 16.57 7.30 -2.92
C SER A 10 15.56 8.32 -2.40
N ALA A 11 15.76 9.58 -2.73
CA ALA A 11 14.83 10.65 -2.33
C ALA A 11 13.46 10.50 -2.99
N ASP A 12 13.43 9.86 -4.15
CA ASP A 12 12.22 9.78 -4.97
C ASP A 12 11.53 8.42 -4.88
N ASP A 13 12.08 7.48 -4.10
CA ASP A 13 11.62 6.11 -4.12
C ASP A 13 11.78 5.51 -2.72
N LEU A 14 10.66 5.31 -2.05
CA LEU A 14 10.65 4.71 -0.71
C LEU A 14 10.34 3.24 -0.83
N ARG A 15 11.17 2.41 -0.21
CA ARG A 15 10.98 0.95 -0.21
C ARG A 15 10.93 0.43 1.21
N PHE A 16 10.08 -0.58 1.40
CA PHE A 16 9.93 -1.25 2.68
C PHE A 16 9.96 -2.75 2.46
N PHE A 17 10.68 -3.47 3.32
CA PHE A 17 10.50 -4.91 3.45
C PHE A 17 9.28 -5.17 4.34
N ILE A 18 8.53 -6.21 4.00
CA ILE A 18 7.50 -6.76 4.87
C ILE A 18 8.10 -7.98 5.56
N LEU A 19 8.00 -8.00 6.87
CA LEU A 19 8.49 -9.11 7.69
C LEU A 19 7.32 -9.74 8.42
N SER A 20 7.30 -11.07 8.41
CA SER A 20 6.35 -11.87 9.18
C SER A 20 7.16 -12.72 10.14
N ASP A 21 7.03 -12.44 11.44
CA ASP A 21 7.81 -13.11 12.48
C ASP A 21 9.32 -13.10 12.16
N ARG A 22 9.81 -11.92 11.71
CA ARG A 22 11.21 -11.67 11.35
C ARG A 22 11.68 -12.33 10.06
N GLN A 23 10.77 -13.00 9.34
CA GLN A 23 11.10 -13.59 8.04
C GLN A 23 10.60 -12.67 6.92
N HIS A 24 11.37 -12.61 5.84
CA HIS A 24 10.97 -11.81 4.68
C HIS A 24 9.69 -12.34 4.08
N ALA A 25 8.69 -11.48 3.99
CA ALA A 25 7.36 -11.85 3.47
C ALA A 25 6.99 -11.09 2.21
N GLY A 26 7.72 -10.04 1.87
CA GLY A 26 7.42 -9.26 0.67
C GLY A 26 8.03 -7.87 0.72
N GLY A 27 7.55 -7.00 -0.14
CA GLY A 27 8.02 -5.64 -0.22
C GLY A 27 6.95 -4.66 -0.67
N ILE A 28 7.14 -3.41 -0.30
CA ILE A 28 6.30 -2.31 -0.74
C ILE A 28 7.22 -1.27 -1.36
N THR A 29 6.86 -0.80 -2.56
CA THR A 29 7.54 0.31 -3.21
C THR A 29 6.56 1.47 -3.29
N VAL A 30 6.90 2.58 -2.66
CA VAL A 30 6.12 3.82 -2.80
C VAL A 30 6.67 4.56 -4.00
N HIS A 31 5.79 4.91 -4.92
CA HIS A 31 6.17 5.60 -6.15
C HIS A 31 5.12 6.66 -6.48
N SER A 32 5.35 7.42 -7.54
CA SER A 32 4.44 8.49 -7.94
C SER A 32 4.13 9.44 -6.80
N VAL A 33 5.19 9.83 -6.08
CA VAL A 33 5.06 10.72 -4.93
C VAL A 33 4.81 12.14 -5.43
N ASN A 34 3.66 12.66 -5.08
CA ASN A 34 3.28 14.05 -5.38
C ASN A 34 2.61 14.60 -4.13
N PRO A 35 3.41 15.03 -3.14
CA PRO A 35 2.84 15.41 -1.84
C PRO A 35 1.66 16.37 -1.98
N PRO A 36 0.61 16.17 -1.21
CA PRO A 36 0.46 15.21 -0.11
C PRO A 36 -0.07 13.83 -0.51
N GLN A 37 0.10 13.43 -1.77
CA GLN A 37 -0.43 12.19 -2.32
C GLN A 37 0.69 11.24 -2.71
N PHE A 38 0.46 9.94 -2.57
CA PHE A 38 1.41 8.92 -3.01
C PHE A 38 0.67 7.72 -3.59
N SER A 39 1.40 6.94 -4.38
CA SER A 39 0.96 5.64 -4.87
C SER A 39 1.99 4.59 -4.47
N TYR A 40 1.60 3.31 -4.55
CA TYR A 40 2.51 2.24 -4.17
C TYR A 40 2.17 0.96 -4.91
N GLY A 41 3.17 0.07 -4.94
CA GLY A 41 2.98 -1.32 -5.32
C GLY A 41 3.36 -2.22 -4.16
N ILE A 42 2.71 -3.36 -4.04
CA ILE A 42 3.01 -4.34 -3.01
C ILE A 42 3.19 -5.72 -3.65
N ALA A 43 4.22 -6.43 -3.20
CA ALA A 43 4.46 -7.80 -3.60
C ALA A 43 4.63 -8.65 -2.36
N VAL A 44 3.88 -9.76 -2.28
CA VAL A 44 3.95 -10.70 -1.17
C VAL A 44 4.62 -11.97 -1.68
N ALA A 45 5.58 -12.48 -0.91
CA ALA A 45 6.28 -13.72 -1.26
C ALA A 45 5.25 -14.84 -1.45
N ARG A 46 5.50 -15.69 -2.47
CA ARG A 46 4.54 -16.69 -2.91
C ARG A 46 4.05 -17.58 -1.76
N GLU A 47 4.96 -18.04 -0.92
CA GLU A 47 4.64 -18.91 0.22
C GLU A 47 3.91 -18.19 1.35
N MET A 48 3.84 -16.88 1.29
CA MET A 48 3.16 -16.06 2.30
C MET A 48 1.81 -15.52 1.82
N ARG A 49 1.43 -15.84 0.59
CA ARG A 49 0.15 -15.35 0.04
C ARG A 49 -1.03 -16.01 0.73
N CYS A 50 -2.17 -15.33 0.70
CA CYS A 50 -3.43 -15.78 1.31
C CYS A 50 -3.36 -15.95 2.82
N LYS A 51 -2.39 -15.31 3.47
CA LYS A 51 -2.24 -15.33 4.93
C LYS A 51 -2.52 -13.97 5.57
N GLY A 52 -3.09 -13.04 4.80
CA GLY A 52 -3.42 -11.72 5.33
C GLY A 52 -2.22 -10.78 5.47
N VAL A 53 -1.09 -11.09 4.83
CA VAL A 53 0.13 -10.27 4.94
C VAL A 53 -0.11 -8.86 4.43
N ALA A 54 -0.68 -8.70 3.23
CA ALA A 54 -0.93 -7.39 2.66
C ALA A 54 -1.92 -6.60 3.51
N LYS A 55 -2.98 -7.25 3.98
CA LYS A 55 -3.99 -6.62 4.81
C LYS A 55 -3.42 -6.10 6.13
N ALA A 56 -2.41 -6.80 6.67
CA ALA A 56 -1.74 -6.38 7.90
C ALA A 56 -0.65 -5.35 7.64
N ALA A 57 0.07 -5.45 6.52
CA ALA A 57 1.20 -4.57 6.23
C ALA A 57 0.78 -3.18 5.77
N LEU A 58 -0.27 -3.07 4.95
CA LEU A 58 -0.67 -1.79 4.39
C LEU A 58 -1.10 -0.76 5.43
N PRO A 59 -1.85 -1.11 6.49
CA PRO A 59 -2.12 -0.13 7.54
C PRO A 59 -0.86 0.42 8.19
N LEU A 60 0.19 -0.39 8.31
CA LEU A 60 1.47 0.07 8.84
C LEU A 60 2.13 1.08 7.89
N LEU A 61 2.04 0.84 6.59
CA LEU A 61 2.51 1.80 5.60
C LEU A 61 1.76 3.12 5.72
N PHE A 62 0.44 3.06 5.84
CA PHE A 62 -0.38 4.27 5.92
C PHE A 62 -0.03 5.09 7.16
N GLU A 63 0.22 4.45 8.31
CA GLU A 63 0.68 5.15 9.50
C GLU A 63 2.03 5.82 9.29
N GLU A 64 2.95 5.13 8.61
CA GLU A 64 4.26 5.69 8.30
C GLU A 64 4.14 6.91 7.37
N MET A 65 3.28 6.82 6.35
CA MET A 65 3.10 7.92 5.42
C MET A 65 2.39 9.11 6.06
N LYS A 66 1.47 8.87 7.01
CA LYS A 66 0.90 9.96 7.81
C LYS A 66 1.98 10.70 8.60
N ARG A 67 2.90 9.96 9.20
CA ARG A 67 4.02 10.58 9.92
C ARG A 67 4.89 11.44 9.01
N ARG A 68 4.94 11.11 7.72
CA ARG A 68 5.68 11.87 6.70
C ARG A 68 4.84 12.99 6.09
N SER A 69 3.68 13.28 6.67
CA SER A 69 2.77 14.36 6.26
C SER A 69 2.02 14.12 4.95
N PHE A 70 1.87 12.86 4.55
CA PHE A 70 1.00 12.52 3.42
C PHE A 70 -0.43 12.36 3.91
N THR A 71 -1.38 12.77 3.08
CA THR A 71 -2.80 12.75 3.42
C THR A 71 -3.64 11.85 2.54
N LYS A 72 -3.07 11.31 1.47
CA LYS A 72 -3.85 10.56 0.51
C LYS A 72 -3.03 9.48 -0.17
N ALA A 73 -3.59 8.27 -0.23
CA ALA A 73 -3.05 7.17 -1.01
C ALA A 73 -3.94 6.94 -2.22
N VAL A 74 -3.35 6.83 -3.42
CA VAL A 74 -4.09 6.58 -4.66
C VAL A 74 -3.45 5.39 -5.36
N VAL A 75 -4.25 4.42 -5.75
CA VAL A 75 -3.77 3.23 -6.45
C VAL A 75 -4.58 2.98 -7.72
N GLN A 76 -3.93 2.38 -8.71
CA GLN A 76 -4.60 1.91 -9.92
C GLN A 76 -4.53 0.40 -9.95
N ILE A 77 -5.69 -0.24 -10.09
CA ILE A 77 -5.82 -1.68 -10.00
C ILE A 77 -6.49 -2.18 -11.29
N ALA A 78 -5.94 -3.23 -11.89
CA ALA A 78 -6.55 -3.82 -13.08
C ALA A 78 -7.98 -4.29 -12.74
N PRO A 79 -8.98 -4.03 -13.60
CA PRO A 79 -10.37 -4.39 -13.29
C PRO A 79 -10.58 -5.88 -13.03
N GLU A 80 -9.76 -6.73 -13.63
CA GLU A 80 -9.83 -8.18 -13.44
C GLU A 80 -9.15 -8.67 -12.17
N ASN A 81 -8.41 -7.80 -11.48
CA ASN A 81 -7.73 -8.17 -10.23
C ASN A 81 -8.68 -8.01 -9.05
N THR A 82 -9.65 -8.93 -8.97
CA THR A 82 -10.68 -8.88 -7.94
C THR A 82 -10.12 -8.98 -6.54
N ALA A 83 -9.05 -9.74 -6.34
CA ALA A 83 -8.44 -9.89 -5.02
C ALA A 83 -7.92 -8.55 -4.50
N SER A 84 -7.23 -7.80 -5.35
CA SER A 84 -6.71 -6.47 -4.97
C SER A 84 -7.83 -5.46 -4.75
N LEU A 85 -8.87 -5.49 -5.60
CA LEU A 85 -10.02 -4.61 -5.43
C LEU A 85 -10.70 -4.85 -4.09
N LYS A 86 -10.89 -6.12 -3.72
CA LYS A 86 -11.50 -6.46 -2.43
C LYS A 86 -10.62 -6.06 -1.26
N LEU A 87 -9.31 -6.28 -1.38
CA LEU A 87 -8.36 -5.89 -0.34
C LEU A 87 -8.43 -4.40 -0.07
N HIS A 88 -8.35 -3.59 -1.13
CA HIS A 88 -8.34 -2.13 -0.96
C HIS A 88 -9.68 -1.61 -0.48
N ALA A 89 -10.81 -2.19 -0.94
CA ALA A 89 -12.12 -1.84 -0.41
C ALA A 89 -12.22 -2.15 1.09
N ALA A 90 -11.69 -3.29 1.51
CA ALA A 90 -11.69 -3.67 2.93
C ALA A 90 -10.82 -2.74 3.77
N LEU A 91 -9.81 -2.12 3.18
CA LEU A 91 -8.95 -1.14 3.85
C LEU A 91 -9.56 0.27 3.89
N GLY A 92 -10.70 0.46 3.27
CA GLY A 92 -11.39 1.74 3.29
C GLY A 92 -11.21 2.60 2.04
N PHE A 93 -10.56 2.08 1.00
CA PHE A 93 -10.43 2.81 -0.26
C PHE A 93 -11.77 2.97 -0.96
N GLU A 94 -11.95 4.09 -1.64
CA GLU A 94 -13.11 4.38 -2.46
C GLU A 94 -12.71 4.41 -3.93
N ARG A 95 -13.59 3.92 -4.80
CA ARG A 95 -13.41 4.04 -6.24
C ARG A 95 -13.70 5.48 -6.65
N ILE A 96 -12.75 6.10 -7.34
CA ILE A 96 -12.91 7.49 -7.80
C ILE A 96 -12.94 7.61 -9.32
N ALA A 97 -12.43 6.60 -10.04
CA ALA A 97 -12.47 6.58 -11.49
C ALA A 97 -12.31 5.15 -11.99
N GLN A 98 -12.76 4.91 -13.21
CA GLN A 98 -12.57 3.62 -13.85
C GLN A 98 -12.56 3.79 -15.36
N ASP A 99 -11.63 3.10 -16.02
CA ASP A 99 -11.62 2.98 -17.48
C ASP A 99 -11.39 1.49 -17.85
N ALA A 100 -11.13 1.22 -19.13
CA ALA A 100 -10.94 -0.15 -19.60
C ALA A 100 -9.70 -0.82 -19.03
N HIS A 101 -8.76 -0.05 -18.51
CA HIS A 101 -7.45 -0.55 -18.09
C HIS A 101 -7.24 -0.54 -16.58
N ALA A 102 -7.93 0.34 -15.87
CA ALA A 102 -7.69 0.48 -14.43
C ALA A 102 -8.91 1.00 -13.67
N VAL A 103 -9.03 0.54 -12.44
CA VAL A 103 -9.90 1.13 -11.42
C VAL A 103 -8.99 1.97 -10.53
N THR A 104 -9.28 3.25 -10.40
CA THR A 104 -8.53 4.13 -9.51
C THR A 104 -9.24 4.19 -8.17
N MET A 105 -8.51 3.90 -7.11
CA MET A 105 -9.05 3.91 -5.75
C MET A 105 -8.22 4.83 -4.88
N GLN A 106 -8.85 5.42 -3.89
CA GLN A 106 -8.25 6.44 -3.04
C GLN A 106 -8.61 6.20 -1.58
N LEU A 107 -7.63 6.40 -0.72
CA LEU A 107 -7.81 6.41 0.72
C LEU A 107 -7.33 7.74 1.28
N THR A 108 -8.17 8.41 2.03
CA THR A 108 -7.78 9.61 2.76
C THR A 108 -7.18 9.19 4.10
N LEU A 109 -5.96 9.65 4.35
CA LEU A 109 -5.26 9.38 5.60
C LEU A 109 -5.58 10.50 6.57
N VAL A 110 -6.62 10.30 7.37
CA VAL A 110 -7.07 11.33 8.30
C VAL A 110 -6.27 11.24 9.59
N ARG A 111 -5.68 12.37 9.99
CA ARG A 111 -5.13 12.47 11.33
C ARG A 111 -6.27 12.68 12.31
N PRO A 112 -6.33 11.91 13.40
CA PRO A 112 -7.23 12.27 14.47
C PRO A 112 -6.79 13.62 15.03
N SER A 113 -7.70 14.51 15.04
CA SER A 113 -7.45 15.85 15.59
C SER A 113 -7.29 15.79 17.11
#